data_4d05dd73dcafdff05483ff6a298683f1
#
_entry.id   4d05dd73dcafdff05483ff6a298683f1
#
_cell.length_a   1.000
_cell.length_b   1.000
_cell.length_c   1.000
_cell.angle_alpha   90.00
_cell.angle_beta   90.00
_cell.angle_gamma   90.00
#
_symmetry.space_group_name_H-M   'P 1'
#
loop_
_entity.id
_entity.type
_entity.pdbx_description
1 polymer ?
#
loop_
_entity_poly.entity_id
_entity_poly.type
_entity_poly.pdbx_seq_one_letter_code
_entity_poly.pdbx_strand_id
1 'polypeptide(L)'
;MGIKTYNPYTPSRRQMTGSDFSEITKKTPEKSLLAPKSRQAGRNNQGKITVRHRGGGAKKKYRIIVFKRRKDGIAATVIGIEYDPNRTANIALICYEDGEKAYILAPEGLKDGMKVMNGPEAEVRVGNCLPLSQIPVGTQIHNIELHPGKGGQMVRSAGNSAQLMAKEGKYATLRLPSGCNSIL
;
A
#
# COMPACT_ATOMS: atom_id res chain seq x y z
N MET A 1 -1.69 12.59 8.33
CA MET A 1 -1.01 13.20 7.15
C MET A 1 -1.25 14.72 7.21
N GLY A 2 -0.18 15.50 7.38
CA GLY A 2 -0.27 16.97 7.42
C GLY A 2 -0.46 17.57 6.01
N ILE A 3 -1.12 18.70 5.95
CA ILE A 3 -1.36 19.44 4.70
C ILE A 3 -0.47 20.67 4.67
N LYS A 4 0.37 20.77 3.63
CA LYS A 4 1.16 21.96 3.32
C LYS A 4 0.34 22.90 2.45
N THR A 5 0.18 24.13 2.89
CA THR A 5 -0.41 25.23 2.12
C THR A 5 0.68 26.12 1.51
N TYR A 6 0.33 26.86 0.49
CA TYR A 6 1.27 27.71 -0.24
C TYR A 6 0.83 29.16 -0.20
N ASN A 7 1.78 30.11 -0.24
CA ASN A 7 1.48 31.53 -0.32
C ASN A 7 0.73 31.85 -1.62
N PRO A 8 -0.28 32.73 -1.58
CA PRO A 8 -1.22 32.98 -2.69
C PRO A 8 -0.65 33.96 -3.72
N TYR A 9 0.49 33.65 -4.34
CA TYR A 9 1.10 34.53 -5.36
C TYR A 9 0.36 34.51 -6.71
N THR A 10 -0.28 33.37 -7.05
CA THR A 10 -1.02 33.19 -8.28
C THR A 10 -2.39 32.59 -8.03
N PRO A 11 -3.37 32.72 -8.95
CA PRO A 11 -4.69 32.10 -8.78
C PRO A 11 -4.63 30.60 -8.49
N SER A 12 -3.77 29.86 -9.18
CA SER A 12 -3.61 28.41 -8.96
C SER A 12 -2.97 28.08 -7.61
N ARG A 13 -1.98 28.87 -7.16
CA ARG A 13 -1.31 28.65 -5.86
C ARG A 13 -2.20 28.97 -4.66
N ARG A 14 -3.16 29.84 -4.82
CA ARG A 14 -4.11 30.21 -3.77
C ARG A 14 -4.88 29.03 -3.21
N GLN A 15 -5.18 28.05 -4.05
CA GLN A 15 -5.96 26.86 -3.68
C GLN A 15 -5.09 25.58 -3.65
N MET A 16 -3.80 25.71 -3.93
CA MET A 16 -2.91 24.57 -3.97
C MET A 16 -2.63 24.04 -2.58
N THR A 17 -2.79 22.74 -2.40
CA THR A 17 -2.39 22.00 -1.20
C THR A 17 -1.46 20.85 -1.59
N GLY A 18 -0.64 20.39 -0.66
CA GLY A 18 0.26 19.25 -0.85
C GLY A 18 0.46 18.50 0.45
N SER A 19 1.02 17.30 0.38
CA SER A 19 1.45 16.58 1.57
C SER A 19 2.70 17.24 2.16
N ASP A 20 2.80 17.29 3.47
CA ASP A 20 4.00 17.73 4.20
C ASP A 20 5.07 16.64 4.33
N PHE A 21 4.72 15.39 3.98
CA PHE A 21 5.58 14.21 4.08
C PHE A 21 6.14 13.94 5.49
N SER A 22 5.48 14.43 6.53
CA SER A 22 5.92 14.30 7.93
C SER A 22 6.03 12.84 8.40
N GLU A 23 5.24 11.94 7.80
CA GLU A 23 5.25 10.51 8.12
C GLU A 23 6.42 9.74 7.48
N ILE A 24 7.13 10.35 6.53
CA ILE A 24 8.21 9.70 5.81
C ILE A 24 9.51 9.80 6.62
N THR A 25 10.01 8.66 7.04
CA THR A 25 11.24 8.56 7.83
C THR A 25 12.45 8.28 6.97
N LYS A 26 12.27 7.56 5.84
CA LYS A 26 13.35 7.20 4.93
C LYS A 26 13.11 7.76 3.52
N LYS A 27 14.04 8.57 3.03
CA LYS A 27 13.94 9.25 1.73
C LYS A 27 14.54 8.45 0.56
N THR A 28 15.53 7.59 0.83
CA THR A 28 16.24 6.84 -0.20
C THR A 28 15.68 5.43 -0.33
N PRO A 29 15.18 5.03 -1.52
CA PRO A 29 14.65 3.70 -1.71
C PRO A 29 15.75 2.62 -1.74
N GLU A 30 15.39 1.40 -1.36
CA GLU A 30 16.26 0.22 -1.46
C GLU A 30 16.47 -0.16 -2.92
N LYS A 31 17.73 -0.15 -3.37
CA LYS A 31 18.08 -0.33 -4.80
C LYS A 31 17.71 -1.70 -5.34
N SER A 32 17.84 -2.75 -4.53
CA SER A 32 17.52 -4.14 -4.88
C SER A 32 16.03 -4.35 -5.18
N LEU A 33 15.16 -3.54 -4.58
CA LEU A 33 13.71 -3.62 -4.72
C LEU A 33 13.14 -2.63 -5.76
N LEU A 34 13.98 -2.08 -6.63
CA LEU A 34 13.58 -1.18 -7.70
C LEU A 34 13.60 -1.86 -9.06
N ALA A 35 12.50 -1.76 -9.78
CA ALA A 35 12.41 -2.20 -11.18
C ALA A 35 12.28 -1.00 -12.14
N PRO A 36 12.79 -1.12 -13.37
CA PRO A 36 12.55 -0.13 -14.42
C PRO A 36 11.06 -0.07 -14.76
N LYS A 37 10.54 1.12 -15.02
CA LYS A 37 9.16 1.32 -15.46
C LYS A 37 9.18 2.03 -16.80
N SER A 38 8.96 1.28 -17.88
CA SER A 38 8.79 1.84 -19.22
C SER A 38 7.43 2.54 -19.34
N ARG A 39 7.36 3.52 -20.23
CA ARG A 39 6.13 4.26 -20.54
C ARG A 39 5.80 4.09 -22.00
N GLN A 40 4.56 3.71 -22.29
CA GLN A 40 4.07 3.64 -23.66
C GLN A 40 3.59 5.01 -24.17
N ALA A 41 3.22 5.92 -23.27
CA ALA A 41 2.77 7.28 -23.57
C ALA A 41 1.65 7.34 -24.65
N GLY A 42 0.73 6.37 -24.60
CA GLY A 42 -0.39 6.28 -25.54
C GLY A 42 0.00 5.83 -26.95
N ARG A 43 1.19 5.29 -27.13
CA ARG A 43 1.70 4.80 -28.41
C ARG A 43 1.48 3.29 -28.56
N ASN A 44 1.24 2.86 -29.81
CA ASN A 44 1.12 1.44 -30.17
C ASN A 44 2.52 0.82 -30.42
N ASN A 45 2.56 -0.45 -30.85
CA ASN A 45 3.78 -1.16 -31.21
C ASN A 45 4.57 -0.52 -32.36
N GLN A 46 3.91 0.26 -33.24
CA GLN A 46 4.52 1.01 -34.34
C GLN A 46 4.99 2.43 -33.91
N GLY A 47 4.83 2.81 -32.65
CA GLY A 47 5.20 4.12 -32.14
C GLY A 47 4.19 5.24 -32.47
N LYS A 48 3.06 4.94 -33.11
CA LYS A 48 2.01 5.92 -33.42
C LYS A 48 1.15 6.20 -32.19
N ILE A 49 0.73 7.45 -32.01
CA ILE A 49 -0.16 7.85 -30.92
C ILE A 49 -1.57 7.35 -31.24
N THR A 50 -2.04 6.36 -30.48
CA THR A 50 -3.41 5.81 -30.59
C THR A 50 -4.32 6.32 -29.48
N VAL A 51 -3.75 6.70 -28.31
CA VAL A 51 -4.47 7.29 -27.18
C VAL A 51 -3.87 8.64 -26.89
N ARG A 52 -4.65 9.71 -27.13
CA ARG A 52 -4.23 11.10 -26.86
C ARG A 52 -4.13 11.38 -25.37
N HIS A 53 -3.45 12.47 -25.01
CA HIS A 53 -3.32 13.01 -23.65
C HIS A 53 -2.68 12.01 -22.64
N ARG A 54 -1.83 11.11 -23.12
CA ARG A 54 -1.05 10.18 -22.30
C ARG A 54 0.45 10.45 -22.46
N GLY A 55 1.18 10.40 -21.34
CA GLY A 55 2.63 10.62 -21.32
C GLY A 55 3.04 11.80 -20.45
N GLY A 56 4.27 12.25 -20.59
CA GLY A 56 4.87 13.30 -19.77
C GLY A 56 5.16 12.87 -18.32
N GLY A 57 5.46 13.84 -17.48
CA GLY A 57 5.81 13.67 -16.07
C GLY A 57 7.23 13.14 -15.82
N ALA A 58 7.69 13.15 -14.58
CA ALA A 58 9.03 12.74 -14.19
C ALA A 58 9.28 11.21 -14.36
N LYS A 59 10.54 10.82 -14.63
CA LYS A 59 10.94 9.41 -14.69
C LYS A 59 10.74 8.76 -13.32
N LYS A 60 10.04 7.62 -13.28
CA LYS A 60 9.72 6.89 -12.05
C LYS A 60 10.25 5.46 -12.13
N LYS A 61 10.81 4.95 -11.02
CA LYS A 61 11.11 3.54 -10.85
C LYS A 61 9.96 2.87 -10.11
N TYR A 62 9.67 1.62 -10.44
CA TYR A 62 8.68 0.83 -9.73
C TYR A 62 9.29 0.24 -8.44
N ARG A 63 8.54 0.26 -7.33
CA ARG A 63 8.89 -0.43 -6.09
C ARG A 63 8.21 -1.79 -6.09
N ILE A 64 9.00 -2.84 -5.92
CA ILE A 64 8.49 -4.22 -5.84
C ILE A 64 7.89 -4.40 -4.46
N ILE A 65 6.56 -4.52 -4.41
CA ILE A 65 5.82 -4.70 -3.15
C ILE A 65 5.37 -6.14 -3.03
N VAL A 66 5.55 -6.70 -1.85
CA VAL A 66 5.11 -8.05 -1.52
C VAL A 66 3.65 -8.03 -1.11
N PHE A 67 2.75 -8.31 -2.07
CA PHE A 67 1.31 -8.41 -1.80
C PHE A 67 0.91 -9.79 -1.26
N LYS A 68 1.72 -10.82 -1.47
CA LYS A 68 1.39 -12.19 -1.09
C LYS A 68 1.89 -12.59 0.31
N ARG A 69 2.72 -11.79 0.95
CA ARG A 69 3.20 -12.04 2.32
C ARG A 69 3.37 -13.54 2.65
N ARG A 70 4.29 -14.25 1.97
CA ARG A 70 4.43 -15.72 2.04
C ARG A 70 5.25 -16.25 3.23
N LYS A 71 5.95 -15.38 3.96
CA LYS A 71 6.82 -15.78 5.07
C LYS A 71 6.02 -15.81 6.37
N ASP A 72 5.29 -16.90 6.56
CA ASP A 72 4.50 -17.11 7.77
C ASP A 72 5.40 -17.47 8.95
N GLY A 73 5.09 -16.97 10.15
CA GLY A 73 5.81 -17.23 11.38
C GLY A 73 7.16 -16.52 11.52
N ILE A 74 7.67 -15.86 10.47
CA ILE A 74 8.94 -15.12 10.53
C ILE A 74 8.66 -13.65 10.84
N ALA A 75 9.19 -13.16 11.95
CA ALA A 75 9.06 -11.76 12.32
C ALA A 75 9.91 -10.88 11.40
N ALA A 76 9.40 -9.69 11.10
CA ALA A 76 10.13 -8.67 10.38
C ALA A 76 10.08 -7.35 11.16
N THR A 77 11.15 -6.56 11.08
CA THR A 77 11.24 -5.24 11.71
C THR A 77 11.07 -4.16 10.66
N VAL A 78 10.28 -3.14 10.94
CA VAL A 78 10.11 -1.96 10.09
C VAL A 78 11.37 -1.10 10.17
N ILE A 79 12.05 -0.92 9.02
CA ILE A 79 13.26 -0.08 8.92
C ILE A 79 12.88 1.39 8.73
N GLY A 80 11.83 1.65 7.95
CA GLY A 80 11.41 3.01 7.65
C GLY A 80 10.21 3.08 6.72
N ILE A 81 9.54 4.24 6.74
CA ILE A 81 8.41 4.55 5.87
C ILE A 81 8.93 5.40 4.71
N GLU A 82 8.59 5.02 3.48
CA GLU A 82 9.06 5.65 2.24
C GLU A 82 7.90 6.11 1.36
N TYR A 83 8.17 7.15 0.58
CA TYR A 83 7.27 7.63 -0.47
C TYR A 83 7.38 6.77 -1.73
N ASP A 84 6.25 6.33 -2.28
CA ASP A 84 6.21 5.68 -3.60
C ASP A 84 5.49 6.58 -4.63
N PRO A 85 6.17 7.03 -5.70
CA PRO A 85 5.56 7.86 -6.74
C PRO A 85 4.57 7.10 -7.64
N ASN A 86 4.39 5.79 -7.46
CA ASN A 86 3.50 4.96 -8.26
C ASN A 86 2.12 4.74 -7.62
N ARG A 87 1.98 5.10 -6.34
CA ARG A 87 0.74 4.92 -5.57
C ARG A 87 0.49 6.08 -4.63
N THR A 88 -0.72 6.19 -4.14
CA THR A 88 -1.11 7.23 -3.17
C THR A 88 -0.70 6.87 -1.74
N ALA A 89 -0.68 5.58 -1.39
CA ALA A 89 -0.28 5.10 -0.08
C ALA A 89 1.25 5.09 0.09
N ASN A 90 1.74 5.43 1.28
CA ASN A 90 3.12 5.23 1.67
C ASN A 90 3.44 3.73 1.74
N ILE A 91 4.72 3.40 1.63
CA ILE A 91 5.23 2.03 1.75
C ILE A 91 6.18 1.94 2.94
N ALA A 92 6.25 0.77 3.56
CA ALA A 92 7.21 0.48 4.62
C ALA A 92 8.24 -0.52 4.14
N LEU A 93 9.51 -0.22 4.36
CA LEU A 93 10.61 -1.16 4.19
C LEU A 93 10.70 -2.00 5.45
N ILE A 94 10.57 -3.31 5.31
CA ILE A 94 10.72 -4.28 6.40
C ILE A 94 11.96 -5.15 6.15
N CYS A 95 12.58 -5.61 7.22
CA CYS A 95 13.66 -6.59 7.22
C CYS A 95 13.21 -7.80 8.04
N TYR A 96 13.15 -8.94 7.43
CA TYR A 96 12.88 -10.20 8.11
C TYR A 96 14.10 -10.63 8.95
N GLU A 97 13.88 -11.49 9.92
CA GLU A 97 14.96 -12.02 10.78
C GLU A 97 16.01 -12.80 9.97
N ASP A 98 15.64 -13.34 8.80
CA ASP A 98 16.56 -13.98 7.85
C ASP A 98 17.40 -12.99 7.00
N GLY A 99 17.25 -11.68 7.22
CA GLY A 99 17.97 -10.62 6.51
C GLY A 99 17.34 -10.18 5.19
N GLU A 100 16.28 -10.84 4.68
CA GLU A 100 15.60 -10.42 3.48
C GLU A 100 14.81 -9.13 3.71
N LYS A 101 14.99 -8.17 2.80
CA LYS A 101 14.23 -6.92 2.81
C LYS A 101 13.05 -7.00 1.86
N ALA A 102 11.92 -6.39 2.25
CA ALA A 102 10.72 -6.33 1.43
C ALA A 102 9.97 -5.01 1.63
N TYR A 103 9.21 -4.59 0.61
CA TYR A 103 8.26 -3.49 0.76
C TYR A 103 6.86 -4.01 1.02
N ILE A 104 6.18 -3.38 1.96
CA ILE A 104 4.75 -3.58 2.24
C ILE A 104 4.01 -2.23 2.14
N LEU A 105 2.69 -2.26 2.01
CA LEU A 105 1.89 -1.04 2.19
C LEU A 105 1.96 -0.63 3.67
N ALA A 106 2.20 0.66 3.93
CA ALA A 106 2.23 1.19 5.28
C ALA A 106 0.81 1.47 5.76
N PRO A 107 0.28 0.72 6.75
CA PRO A 107 -0.96 1.08 7.41
C PRO A 107 -0.77 2.30 8.31
N GLU A 108 -1.88 2.95 8.63
CA GLU A 108 -1.90 4.05 9.60
C GLU A 108 -1.42 3.56 10.97
N GLY A 109 -0.60 4.37 11.63
CA GLY A 109 -0.04 4.04 12.95
C GLY A 109 1.20 3.14 12.92
N LEU A 110 1.67 2.66 11.74
CA LEU A 110 2.93 1.94 11.65
C LEU A 110 4.10 2.90 11.87
N LYS A 111 5.07 2.49 12.69
CA LYS A 111 6.28 3.28 13.01
C LYS A 111 7.54 2.45 12.81
N ASP A 112 8.66 3.15 12.68
CA ASP A 112 9.98 2.52 12.59
C ASP A 112 10.28 1.71 13.86
N GLY A 113 10.93 0.57 13.69
CA GLY A 113 11.26 -0.35 14.78
C GLY A 113 10.11 -1.29 15.22
N MET A 114 8.88 -1.11 14.73
CA MET A 114 7.80 -2.03 15.03
C MET A 114 8.05 -3.39 14.38
N LYS A 115 7.71 -4.45 15.10
CA LYS A 115 7.73 -5.82 14.57
C LYS A 115 6.41 -6.12 13.89
N VAL A 116 6.47 -6.75 12.72
CA VAL A 116 5.33 -7.21 11.93
C VAL A 116 5.51 -8.69 11.60
N MET A 117 4.43 -9.45 11.63
CA MET A 117 4.42 -10.89 11.39
C MET A 117 3.26 -11.28 10.47
N ASN A 118 3.42 -12.41 9.78
CA ASN A 118 2.39 -13.00 8.96
C ASN A 118 2.00 -14.36 9.51
N GLY A 119 0.81 -14.78 9.13
CA GLY A 119 0.33 -16.14 9.38
C GLY A 119 -0.74 -16.24 10.45
N PRO A 120 -1.22 -17.45 10.69
CA PRO A 120 -2.33 -17.69 11.62
C PRO A 120 -1.96 -17.45 13.08
N GLU A 121 -0.69 -17.51 13.44
CA GLU A 121 -0.21 -17.28 14.82
C GLU A 121 0.07 -15.81 15.12
N ALA A 122 -0.05 -14.94 14.11
CA ALA A 122 0.19 -13.52 14.28
C ALA A 122 -0.90 -12.87 15.13
N GLU A 123 -0.52 -11.96 16.01
CA GLU A 123 -1.48 -11.18 16.80
C GLU A 123 -2.22 -10.17 15.93
N VAL A 124 -3.44 -9.77 16.33
CA VAL A 124 -4.20 -8.72 15.65
C VAL A 124 -3.62 -7.36 15.99
N ARG A 125 -2.54 -6.99 15.28
CA ARG A 125 -1.83 -5.72 15.42
C ARG A 125 -1.65 -5.03 14.07
N VAL A 126 -1.43 -3.71 14.13
CA VAL A 126 -1.15 -2.90 12.93
C VAL A 126 0.10 -3.42 12.21
N GLY A 127 -0.03 -3.67 10.90
CA GLY A 127 1.06 -4.18 10.05
C GLY A 127 1.11 -5.70 9.91
N ASN A 128 0.45 -6.45 10.79
CA ASN A 128 0.38 -7.91 10.67
C ASN A 128 -0.58 -8.34 9.54
N CYS A 129 -0.35 -9.53 9.02
CA CYS A 129 -1.18 -10.14 8.00
C CYS A 129 -1.74 -11.47 8.50
N LEU A 130 -3.05 -11.57 8.58
CA LEU A 130 -3.76 -12.72 9.13
C LEU A 130 -4.85 -13.21 8.17
N PRO A 131 -5.25 -14.49 8.27
CA PRO A 131 -6.48 -14.97 7.65
C PRO A 131 -7.70 -14.22 8.20
N LEU A 132 -8.69 -13.93 7.35
CA LEU A 132 -9.91 -13.22 7.76
C LEU A 132 -10.68 -13.94 8.87
N SER A 133 -10.56 -15.27 8.93
CA SER A 133 -11.18 -16.09 9.98
C SER A 133 -10.71 -15.72 11.39
N GLN A 134 -9.50 -15.21 11.55
CA GLN A 134 -8.90 -14.87 12.86
C GLN A 134 -9.08 -13.41 13.26
N ILE A 135 -9.40 -12.53 12.31
CA ILE A 135 -9.56 -11.09 12.57
C ILE A 135 -10.93 -10.87 13.23
N PRO A 136 -11.03 -10.16 14.37
CA PRO A 136 -12.33 -9.86 15.00
C PRO A 136 -13.26 -9.09 14.07
N VAL A 137 -14.57 -9.39 14.18
CA VAL A 137 -15.63 -8.63 13.51
C VAL A 137 -15.61 -7.18 14.00
N GLY A 138 -15.86 -6.23 13.09
CA GLY A 138 -15.78 -4.80 13.36
C GLY A 138 -14.41 -4.18 13.05
N THR A 139 -13.36 -4.98 12.88
CA THR A 139 -12.00 -4.49 12.60
C THR A 139 -11.91 -3.86 11.21
N GLN A 140 -11.21 -2.73 11.13
CA GLN A 140 -10.84 -2.12 9.85
C GLN A 140 -9.58 -2.77 9.29
N ILE A 141 -9.65 -3.19 8.04
CA ILE A 141 -8.60 -3.92 7.33
C ILE A 141 -8.31 -3.28 5.97
N HIS A 142 -7.12 -3.56 5.43
CA HIS A 142 -6.69 -3.10 4.11
C HIS A 142 -5.94 -4.21 3.38
N ASN A 143 -5.62 -4.00 2.10
CA ASN A 143 -4.84 -4.92 1.27
C ASN A 143 -5.40 -6.35 1.25
N ILE A 144 -6.68 -6.47 0.93
CA ILE A 144 -7.46 -7.71 1.06
C ILE A 144 -7.29 -8.57 -0.18
N GLU A 145 -7.13 -9.88 0.01
CA GLU A 145 -7.16 -10.88 -1.05
C GLU A 145 -8.60 -11.20 -1.48
N LEU A 146 -8.81 -11.39 -2.78
CA LEU A 146 -10.09 -11.91 -3.32
C LEU A 146 -10.14 -13.43 -3.27
N HIS A 147 -8.99 -14.07 -3.45
CA HIS A 147 -8.85 -15.52 -3.35
C HIS A 147 -7.62 -15.84 -2.49
N PRO A 148 -7.68 -16.85 -1.64
CA PRO A 148 -6.55 -17.22 -0.78
C PRO A 148 -5.26 -17.44 -1.58
N GLY A 149 -4.16 -16.84 -1.12
CA GLY A 149 -2.83 -16.98 -1.72
C GLY A 149 -2.60 -16.19 -3.02
N LYS A 150 -3.59 -15.44 -3.53
CA LYS A 150 -3.44 -14.63 -4.75
C LYS A 150 -2.69 -13.32 -4.50
N GLY A 151 -2.66 -12.86 -3.27
CA GLY A 151 -2.10 -11.57 -2.86
C GLY A 151 -3.16 -10.47 -2.78
N GLY A 152 -2.90 -9.46 -1.97
CA GLY A 152 -3.84 -8.37 -1.74
C GLY A 152 -4.16 -7.61 -3.03
N GLN A 153 -5.45 -7.41 -3.30
CA GLN A 153 -5.96 -6.76 -4.51
C GLN A 153 -6.87 -5.58 -4.21
N MET A 154 -7.62 -5.64 -3.13
CA MET A 154 -8.61 -4.62 -2.74
C MET A 154 -8.06 -3.71 -1.64
N VAL A 155 -8.60 -2.50 -1.56
CA VAL A 155 -8.32 -1.53 -0.47
C VAL A 155 -6.83 -1.25 -0.30
N ARG A 156 -6.19 -0.74 -1.36
CA ARG A 156 -4.73 -0.46 -1.39
C ARG A 156 -4.37 1.01 -1.50
N SER A 157 -5.34 1.88 -1.72
CA SER A 157 -5.10 3.32 -1.84
C SER A 157 -5.05 3.99 -0.47
N ALA A 158 -4.36 5.14 -0.37
CA ALA A 158 -4.29 5.90 0.86
C ALA A 158 -5.69 6.31 1.35
N GLY A 159 -5.89 6.28 2.66
CA GLY A 159 -7.14 6.66 3.31
C GLY A 159 -8.30 5.68 3.13
N ASN A 160 -8.07 4.53 2.48
CA ASN A 160 -9.10 3.52 2.30
C ASN A 160 -8.94 2.38 3.31
N SER A 161 -10.06 1.99 3.92
CA SER A 161 -10.20 0.80 4.75
C SER A 161 -11.49 0.07 4.41
N ALA A 162 -11.54 -1.23 4.64
CA ALA A 162 -12.76 -2.01 4.64
C ALA A 162 -13.02 -2.54 6.05
N GLN A 163 -14.26 -2.69 6.41
CA GLN A 163 -14.67 -3.22 7.72
C GLN A 163 -15.15 -4.66 7.59
N LEU A 164 -14.63 -5.53 8.43
CA LEU A 164 -15.11 -6.91 8.54
C LEU A 164 -16.45 -6.90 9.31
N MET A 165 -17.56 -7.21 8.62
CA MET A 165 -18.92 -7.11 9.17
C MET A 165 -19.38 -8.42 9.80
N ALA A 166 -19.15 -9.54 9.11
CA ALA A 166 -19.60 -10.86 9.55
C ALA A 166 -18.70 -11.96 9.01
N LYS A 167 -18.76 -13.13 9.64
CA LYS A 167 -18.14 -14.37 9.20
C LYS A 167 -19.19 -15.47 9.25
N GLU A 168 -19.47 -16.08 8.11
CA GLU A 168 -20.48 -17.11 7.97
C GLU A 168 -19.91 -18.33 7.24
N GLY A 169 -19.66 -19.38 7.99
CA GLY A 169 -19.05 -20.59 7.47
C GLY A 169 -17.69 -20.33 6.82
N LYS A 170 -17.61 -20.49 5.49
CA LYS A 170 -16.37 -20.27 4.71
C LYS A 170 -16.24 -18.85 4.16
N TYR A 171 -17.23 -18.00 4.37
CA TYR A 171 -17.30 -16.66 3.79
C TYR A 171 -17.17 -15.56 4.85
N ALA A 172 -16.60 -14.44 4.44
CA ALA A 172 -16.52 -13.22 5.22
C ALA A 172 -17.20 -12.06 4.49
N THR A 173 -18.09 -11.35 5.17
CA THR A 173 -18.75 -10.17 4.63
C THR A 173 -17.97 -8.93 4.98
N LEU A 174 -17.54 -8.17 3.96
CA LEU A 174 -16.77 -6.96 4.09
C LEU A 174 -17.56 -5.75 3.57
N ARG A 175 -17.57 -4.68 4.35
CA ARG A 175 -18.06 -3.38 3.90
C ARG A 175 -16.89 -2.61 3.27
N LEU A 176 -17.00 -2.36 1.96
CA LEU A 176 -15.99 -1.66 1.17
C LEU A 176 -16.08 -0.13 1.31
N PRO A 177 -15.02 0.64 0.93
CA PRO A 177 -15.06 2.09 0.91
C PRO A 177 -16.18 2.68 0.05
N SER A 178 -16.67 1.95 -0.96
CA SER A 178 -17.80 2.33 -1.80
C SER A 178 -19.15 2.27 -1.07
N GLY A 179 -19.20 1.73 0.15
CA GLY A 179 -20.44 1.45 0.89
C GLY A 179 -21.08 0.10 0.55
N CYS A 180 -20.62 -0.58 -0.50
CA CYS A 180 -21.13 -1.91 -0.87
C CYS A 180 -20.57 -3.00 0.03
N ASN A 181 -21.37 -4.03 0.28
CA ASN A 181 -20.91 -5.25 0.93
C ASN A 181 -20.38 -6.24 -0.12
N SER A 182 -19.25 -6.85 0.16
CA SER A 182 -18.64 -7.91 -0.65
C SER A 182 -18.51 -9.16 0.21
N ILE A 183 -18.81 -10.31 -0.36
CA ILE A 183 -18.65 -11.62 0.27
C ILE A 183 -17.40 -12.26 -0.35
N LEU A 184 -16.45 -12.67 0.49
CA LEU A 184 -15.17 -13.29 0.13
C LEU A 184 -15.00 -14.63 0.80
#